data_a00486b46aa559a3f378c97552f4a8f1
#
_entry.id   a00486b46aa559a3f378c97552f4a8f1
#
_cell.length_a   1.000
_cell.length_b   1.000
_cell.length_c   1.000
_cell.angle_alpha   90.00
_cell.angle_beta   90.00
_cell.angle_gamma   90.00
#
_symmetry.space_group_name_H-M   'P 1'
#
loop_
_entity.id
_entity.type
_entity.pdbx_description
1 polymer ?
#
loop_
_entity_poly.entity_id
_entity_poly.type
_entity_poly.pdbx_seq_one_letter_code
_entity_poly.pdbx_strand_id
1 'polypeptide(L)'
;VFKKTLFQLHWFFGITAGLILALMGITGATVSFQDELLSLLNPSVLKVEKLDSGTLPPAELVRRVEATEGKQVSMLWVAMGSDAAARIFFTPPAGERRGQLRYVDPYTGAYKGDASGQGFFDLMLQLHRFLAIGQTGRQITGACTLMLIFFCLSGLYLRWPRQALNWRTWLTLDWAKKGRSFNWDLHSVAGTWCMIFYLLAALTGLSWSYEWYNKGLQKLFSDSPNSQQRKGGRGQPGPAGPAPVADYDAIWATIQQAAGPQLSMYNVRMPPVAGQPATVFYLRSDSPHERAFNQIVLDPVSGVIKKHERYADKSYKAQLLTSIYALHVGSYWGIPGRILVTIASLCMPLFFITGWLLYLDRRRKKRQIKQARQGIAVSYTHLRA
;
A
#
# COMPACT_ATOMS: atom_id res chain seq x y z
N VAL A 1 -19.48 -33.38 6.69
CA VAL A 1 -18.95 -33.19 5.33
C VAL A 1 -18.35 -31.81 5.18
N PHE A 2 -19.09 -30.70 5.41
CA PHE A 2 -18.68 -29.32 5.19
C PHE A 2 -17.35 -28.94 5.86
N LYS A 3 -17.20 -29.18 7.18
CA LYS A 3 -15.94 -28.85 7.91
C LYS A 3 -14.73 -29.57 7.33
N LYS A 4 -14.90 -30.83 6.85
CA LYS A 4 -13.81 -31.59 6.22
C LYS A 4 -13.40 -31.00 4.87
N THR A 5 -14.36 -30.62 4.04
CA THR A 5 -14.12 -29.99 2.73
C THR A 5 -13.44 -28.62 2.91
N LEU A 6 -13.98 -27.79 3.83
CA LEU A 6 -13.40 -26.48 4.14
C LEU A 6 -11.95 -26.61 4.61
N PHE A 7 -11.66 -27.57 5.48
CA PHE A 7 -10.29 -27.86 5.91
C PHE A 7 -9.39 -28.31 4.75
N GLN A 8 -9.91 -29.11 3.81
CA GLN A 8 -9.16 -29.55 2.63
C GLN A 8 -8.82 -28.38 1.71
N LEU A 9 -9.77 -27.49 1.47
CA LEU A 9 -9.54 -26.28 0.69
C LEU A 9 -8.56 -25.33 1.40
N HIS A 10 -8.69 -25.14 2.71
CA HIS A 10 -7.79 -24.26 3.48
C HIS A 10 -6.33 -24.72 3.36
N TRP A 11 -6.02 -26.00 3.58
CA TRP A 11 -4.64 -26.47 3.47
C TRP A 11 -4.15 -26.51 2.03
N PHE A 12 -5.01 -26.84 1.05
CA PHE A 12 -4.63 -26.88 -0.37
C PHE A 12 -4.23 -25.50 -0.87
N PHE A 13 -5.08 -24.49 -0.64
CA PHE A 13 -4.75 -23.12 -0.99
C PHE A 13 -3.58 -22.58 -0.15
N GLY A 14 -3.46 -23.00 1.12
CA GLY A 14 -2.34 -22.59 1.97
C GLY A 14 -0.98 -23.04 1.45
N ILE A 15 -0.90 -24.24 0.86
CA ILE A 15 0.33 -24.73 0.23
C ILE A 15 0.61 -24.03 -1.09
N THR A 16 -0.41 -23.76 -1.91
CA THR A 16 -0.23 -23.16 -3.24
C THR A 16 -0.04 -21.67 -3.20
N ALA A 17 -0.85 -20.91 -2.44
CA ALA A 17 -0.79 -19.46 -2.36
C ALA A 17 0.11 -18.94 -1.21
N GLY A 18 0.41 -19.77 -0.22
CA GLY A 18 1.08 -19.35 1.01
C GLY A 18 2.46 -18.73 0.78
N LEU A 19 3.26 -19.25 -0.15
CA LEU A 19 4.56 -18.70 -0.49
C LEU A 19 4.44 -17.29 -1.11
N ILE A 20 3.48 -17.11 -2.00
CA ILE A 20 3.23 -15.82 -2.65
C ILE A 20 2.75 -14.80 -1.60
N LEU A 21 1.83 -15.21 -0.71
CA LEU A 21 1.37 -14.36 0.38
C LEU A 21 2.51 -14.01 1.36
N ALA A 22 3.41 -14.95 1.66
CA ALA A 22 4.60 -14.69 2.48
C ALA A 22 5.51 -13.64 1.82
N LEU A 23 5.76 -13.75 0.51
CA LEU A 23 6.50 -12.76 -0.26
C LEU A 23 5.80 -11.39 -0.25
N MET A 24 4.48 -11.37 -0.48
CA MET A 24 3.69 -10.14 -0.41
C MET A 24 3.73 -9.52 0.99
N GLY A 25 3.72 -10.31 2.06
CA GLY A 25 3.85 -9.84 3.43
C GLY A 25 5.19 -9.16 3.69
N ILE A 26 6.31 -9.82 3.34
CA ILE A 26 7.66 -9.27 3.51
C ILE A 26 7.83 -7.98 2.71
N THR A 27 7.48 -8.02 1.42
CA THR A 27 7.65 -6.86 0.54
C THR A 27 6.73 -5.71 0.93
N GLY A 28 5.49 -5.99 1.37
CA GLY A 28 4.56 -4.98 1.90
C GLY A 28 5.08 -4.33 3.17
N ALA A 29 5.62 -5.11 4.12
CA ALA A 29 6.25 -4.60 5.33
C ALA A 29 7.45 -3.68 4.99
N THR A 30 8.28 -4.08 4.03
CA THR A 30 9.44 -3.30 3.60
C THR A 30 9.04 -1.94 3.02
N VAL A 31 8.03 -1.88 2.15
CA VAL A 31 7.60 -0.60 1.54
C VAL A 31 6.76 0.25 2.48
N SER A 32 6.26 -0.29 3.58
CA SER A 32 5.44 0.45 4.55
C SER A 32 6.20 1.60 5.21
N PHE A 33 7.52 1.46 5.41
CA PHE A 33 8.41 2.48 5.99
C PHE A 33 9.45 2.99 4.99
N GLN A 34 9.13 2.96 3.69
CA GLN A 34 10.05 3.35 2.62
C GLN A 34 10.61 4.76 2.81
N ASP A 35 9.75 5.75 3.09
CA ASP A 35 10.16 7.15 3.19
C ASP A 35 11.11 7.37 4.37
N GLU A 36 10.85 6.75 5.51
CA GLU A 36 11.70 6.82 6.69
C GLU A 36 13.04 6.11 6.46
N LEU A 37 13.00 4.92 5.87
CA LEU A 37 14.22 4.15 5.58
C LEU A 37 15.10 4.86 4.55
N LEU A 38 14.51 5.42 3.48
CA LEU A 38 15.24 6.23 2.52
C LEU A 38 15.85 7.47 3.17
N SER A 39 15.11 8.14 4.06
CA SER A 39 15.61 9.32 4.78
C SER A 39 16.77 8.99 5.72
N LEU A 40 16.75 7.82 6.36
CA LEU A 40 17.87 7.32 7.19
C LEU A 40 19.08 6.96 6.35
N LEU A 41 18.88 6.39 5.16
CA LEU A 41 19.97 6.00 4.26
C LEU A 41 20.58 7.20 3.52
N ASN A 42 19.83 8.28 3.33
CA ASN A 42 20.21 9.43 2.54
C ASN A 42 19.97 10.76 3.28
N PRO A 43 20.51 10.96 4.50
CA PRO A 43 20.21 12.16 5.27
C PRO A 43 20.71 13.44 4.57
N SER A 44 21.82 13.37 3.83
CA SER A 44 22.36 14.52 3.08
C SER A 44 21.49 14.93 1.88
N VAL A 45 20.69 14.01 1.34
CA VAL A 45 19.84 14.24 0.16
C VAL A 45 18.40 14.55 0.55
N LEU A 46 17.84 13.81 1.52
CA LEU A 46 16.42 13.91 1.86
C LEU A 46 16.13 14.86 3.01
N LYS A 47 17.17 15.29 3.75
CA LYS A 47 17.02 16.28 4.79
C LYS A 47 17.71 17.59 4.42
N VAL A 48 17.11 18.68 4.86
CA VAL A 48 17.59 20.04 4.68
C VAL A 48 17.59 20.78 6.01
N GLU A 49 18.41 21.81 6.11
CA GLU A 49 18.35 22.72 7.24
C GLU A 49 17.11 23.62 7.10
N LYS A 50 16.31 23.67 8.16
CA LYS A 50 15.14 24.52 8.19
C LYS A 50 15.59 25.96 8.42
N LEU A 51 15.23 26.86 7.50
CA LEU A 51 15.50 28.29 7.62
C LEU A 51 14.27 29.06 8.11
N ASP A 52 14.49 30.07 8.96
CA ASP A 52 13.42 30.94 9.50
C ASP A 52 12.76 31.79 8.41
N SER A 53 13.45 32.01 7.29
CA SER A 53 12.91 32.72 6.13
C SER A 53 11.74 32.06 5.44
N GLY A 54 11.42 30.80 5.82
CA GLY A 54 10.41 30.00 5.15
C GLY A 54 10.89 29.41 3.83
N THR A 55 10.08 28.52 3.25
CA THR A 55 10.36 27.91 1.94
C THR A 55 10.19 28.95 0.81
N LEU A 56 10.96 28.80 -0.26
CA LEU A 56 10.80 29.62 -1.47
C LEU A 56 9.36 29.48 -2.02
N PRO A 57 8.80 30.59 -2.57
CA PRO A 57 7.57 30.52 -3.35
C PRO A 57 7.73 29.51 -4.51
N PRO A 58 6.67 28.79 -4.90
CA PRO A 58 6.73 27.77 -5.98
C PRO A 58 7.30 28.32 -7.30
N ALA A 59 6.95 29.56 -7.68
CA ALA A 59 7.47 30.21 -8.89
C ALA A 59 8.99 30.34 -8.87
N GLU A 60 9.53 30.82 -7.77
CA GLU A 60 10.98 30.99 -7.60
C GLU A 60 11.72 29.66 -7.54
N LEU A 61 11.15 28.69 -6.82
CA LEU A 61 11.71 27.33 -6.72
C LEU A 61 11.77 26.65 -8.10
N VAL A 62 10.66 26.68 -8.84
CA VAL A 62 10.59 26.12 -10.21
C VAL A 62 11.56 26.85 -11.14
N ARG A 63 11.58 28.17 -11.12
CA ARG A 63 12.49 28.97 -11.96
C ARG A 63 13.95 28.58 -11.74
N ARG A 64 14.39 28.45 -10.49
CA ARG A 64 15.79 28.06 -10.16
C ARG A 64 16.12 26.68 -10.66
N VAL A 65 15.20 25.71 -10.44
CA VAL A 65 15.39 24.31 -10.82
C VAL A 65 15.40 24.15 -12.35
N GLU A 66 14.47 24.81 -13.06
CA GLU A 66 14.43 24.76 -14.52
C GLU A 66 15.65 25.43 -15.17
N ALA A 67 16.13 26.54 -14.57
CA ALA A 67 17.36 27.23 -15.03
C ALA A 67 18.60 26.33 -14.86
N THR A 68 18.65 25.51 -13.79
CA THR A 68 19.80 24.61 -13.51
C THR A 68 19.75 23.33 -14.34
N GLU A 69 18.57 22.72 -14.47
CA GLU A 69 18.43 21.40 -15.11
C GLU A 69 18.09 21.48 -16.61
N GLY A 70 17.65 22.65 -17.11
CA GLY A 70 17.24 22.84 -18.51
C GLY A 70 15.99 22.00 -18.88
N LYS A 71 15.20 21.58 -17.92
CA LYS A 71 14.05 20.69 -18.09
C LYS A 71 12.83 21.31 -17.43
N GLN A 72 11.65 21.10 -18.02
CA GLN A 72 10.40 21.61 -17.49
C GLN A 72 9.88 20.76 -16.33
N VAL A 73 9.46 21.41 -15.24
CA VAL A 73 8.85 20.80 -14.07
C VAL A 73 7.41 20.39 -14.40
N SER A 74 7.10 19.12 -14.18
CA SER A 74 5.73 18.54 -14.32
C SER A 74 5.03 18.34 -12.99
N MET A 75 5.78 18.14 -11.90
CA MET A 75 5.21 17.98 -10.58
C MET A 75 6.17 18.49 -9.50
N LEU A 76 5.61 19.24 -8.57
CA LEU A 76 6.30 19.82 -7.42
C LEU A 76 5.61 19.32 -6.14
N TRP A 77 6.39 18.75 -5.22
CA TRP A 77 5.91 18.30 -3.91
C TRP A 77 6.78 18.90 -2.81
N VAL A 78 6.18 19.74 -1.98
CA VAL A 78 6.84 20.47 -0.89
C VAL A 78 6.11 20.26 0.42
N ALA A 79 6.86 19.91 1.46
CA ALA A 79 6.40 19.92 2.85
C ALA A 79 6.81 21.25 3.49
N MET A 80 5.81 21.99 3.98
CA MET A 80 6.02 23.32 4.55
C MET A 80 6.62 23.25 5.93
N GLY A 81 7.62 24.09 6.20
CA GLY A 81 8.21 24.23 7.53
C GLY A 81 8.83 22.94 8.09
N SER A 82 9.23 21.99 7.23
CA SER A 82 9.85 20.73 7.58
C SER A 82 11.32 20.68 7.20
N ASP A 83 12.06 19.69 7.69
CA ASP A 83 13.43 19.38 7.30
C ASP A 83 13.51 18.46 6.06
N ALA A 84 12.40 18.27 5.34
CA ALA A 84 12.35 17.40 4.17
C ALA A 84 12.69 18.15 2.89
N ALA A 85 13.53 17.55 2.04
CA ALA A 85 13.79 18.04 0.70
C ALA A 85 12.52 18.00 -0.17
N ALA A 86 12.34 19.00 -1.02
CA ALA A 86 11.29 19.02 -2.02
C ALA A 86 11.54 17.93 -3.08
N ARG A 87 10.46 17.32 -3.55
CA ARG A 87 10.50 16.33 -4.65
C ARG A 87 9.99 16.99 -5.92
N ILE A 88 10.83 17.08 -6.92
CA ILE A 88 10.51 17.66 -8.21
C ILE A 88 10.60 16.62 -9.29
N PHE A 89 9.57 16.52 -10.11
CA PHE A 89 9.54 15.63 -11.26
C PHE A 89 9.50 16.47 -12.53
N PHE A 90 10.34 16.12 -13.47
CA PHE A 90 10.34 16.73 -14.79
C PHE A 90 9.33 16.10 -15.71
N THR A 91 9.03 16.77 -16.80
CA THR A 91 8.21 16.22 -17.87
C THR A 91 8.87 14.94 -18.40
N PRO A 92 8.13 13.81 -18.46
CA PRO A 92 8.70 12.57 -18.95
C PRO A 92 9.07 12.69 -20.44
N PRO A 93 10.17 12.06 -20.87
CA PRO A 93 10.47 11.90 -22.29
C PRO A 93 9.35 11.18 -23.03
N ALA A 94 9.27 11.36 -24.34
CA ALA A 94 8.27 10.70 -25.16
C ALA A 94 8.35 9.16 -25.01
N GLY A 95 7.23 8.54 -24.67
CA GLY A 95 7.15 7.09 -24.41
C GLY A 95 7.40 6.66 -22.97
N GLU A 96 7.90 7.52 -22.11
CA GLU A 96 8.08 7.25 -20.69
C GLU A 96 6.85 7.68 -19.88
N ARG A 97 6.58 6.95 -18.78
CA ARG A 97 5.42 7.23 -17.91
C ARG A 97 5.72 8.16 -16.75
N ARG A 98 7.00 8.30 -16.39
CA ARG A 98 7.46 9.15 -15.28
C ARG A 98 8.67 9.93 -15.72
N GLY A 99 8.66 11.22 -15.41
CA GLY A 99 9.83 12.06 -15.52
C GLY A 99 10.85 11.77 -14.42
N GLN A 100 12.04 12.27 -14.62
CA GLN A 100 13.13 12.17 -13.65
C GLN A 100 12.75 12.87 -12.34
N LEU A 101 13.00 12.21 -11.20
CA LEU A 101 12.85 12.78 -9.87
C LEU A 101 14.15 13.47 -9.47
N ARG A 102 14.04 14.66 -8.86
CA ARG A 102 15.12 15.38 -8.20
C ARG A 102 14.70 15.78 -6.79
N TYR A 103 15.65 15.69 -5.87
CA TYR A 103 15.54 16.22 -4.51
C TYR A 103 16.21 17.59 -4.46
N VAL A 104 15.46 18.58 -3.99
CA VAL A 104 15.86 19.97 -3.99
C VAL A 104 15.60 20.57 -2.61
N ASP A 105 16.50 21.43 -2.16
CA ASP A 105 16.29 22.18 -0.94
C ASP A 105 15.17 23.23 -1.16
N PRO A 106 14.03 23.15 -0.47
CA PRO A 106 12.90 24.07 -0.67
C PRO A 106 13.17 25.49 -0.19
N TYR A 107 14.24 25.72 0.58
CA TYR A 107 14.62 27.04 1.09
C TYR A 107 15.57 27.80 0.16
N THR A 108 16.44 27.05 -0.53
CA THR A 108 17.49 27.64 -1.37
C THR A 108 17.31 27.35 -2.86
N GLY A 109 16.58 26.31 -3.22
CA GLY A 109 16.46 25.80 -4.58
C GLY A 109 17.65 24.93 -5.01
N ALA A 110 18.61 24.67 -4.12
CA ALA A 110 19.79 23.89 -4.45
C ALA A 110 19.48 22.40 -4.66
N TYR A 111 20.07 21.79 -5.68
CA TYR A 111 20.00 20.35 -5.91
C TYR A 111 20.74 19.58 -4.82
N LYS A 112 20.11 18.56 -4.25
CA LYS A 112 20.63 17.79 -3.11
C LYS A 112 21.29 16.46 -3.50
N GLY A 113 21.10 16.03 -4.73
CA GLY A 113 21.60 14.73 -5.20
C GLY A 113 20.50 13.70 -5.45
N ASP A 114 20.91 12.48 -5.79
CA ASP A 114 20.03 11.35 -6.02
C ASP A 114 20.04 10.43 -4.78
N ALA A 115 18.86 9.96 -4.38
CA ALA A 115 18.75 9.06 -3.24
C ALA A 115 19.16 7.64 -3.62
N SER A 116 20.10 7.08 -2.86
CA SER A 116 20.46 5.67 -2.96
C SER A 116 19.36 4.75 -2.40
N GLY A 117 19.21 3.55 -2.97
CA GLY A 117 18.24 2.56 -2.48
C GLY A 117 16.84 2.67 -3.08
N GLN A 118 16.53 3.70 -3.87
CA GLN A 118 15.22 3.84 -4.52
C GLN A 118 14.88 2.61 -5.36
N GLY A 119 15.83 2.08 -6.15
CA GLY A 119 15.63 0.89 -6.98
C GLY A 119 15.27 -0.37 -6.17
N PHE A 120 15.78 -0.49 -4.94
CA PHE A 120 15.41 -1.58 -4.05
C PHE A 120 13.93 -1.49 -3.65
N PHE A 121 13.45 -0.33 -3.24
CA PHE A 121 12.04 -0.15 -2.87
C PHE A 121 11.11 -0.27 -4.08
N ASP A 122 11.52 0.19 -5.26
CA ASP A 122 10.79 -0.02 -6.51
C ASP A 122 10.66 -1.52 -6.82
N LEU A 123 11.72 -2.32 -6.63
CA LEU A 123 11.67 -3.77 -6.76
C LEU A 123 10.73 -4.40 -5.73
N MET A 124 10.80 -3.99 -4.45
CA MET A 124 9.89 -4.49 -3.41
C MET A 124 8.43 -4.20 -3.77
N LEU A 125 8.14 -3.01 -4.26
CA LEU A 125 6.79 -2.64 -4.71
C LEU A 125 6.36 -3.44 -5.96
N GLN A 126 7.28 -3.68 -6.91
CA GLN A 126 7.02 -4.52 -8.08
C GLN A 126 6.72 -5.98 -7.68
N LEU A 127 7.49 -6.53 -6.74
CA LEU A 127 7.23 -7.87 -6.19
C LEU A 127 5.89 -7.93 -5.47
N HIS A 128 5.60 -6.96 -4.60
CA HIS A 128 4.37 -6.90 -3.82
C HIS A 128 3.11 -6.86 -4.71
N ARG A 129 3.14 -6.07 -5.78
CA ARG A 129 1.96 -5.82 -6.62
C ARG A 129 1.88 -6.67 -7.86
N PHE A 130 3.03 -7.06 -8.42
CA PHE A 130 3.14 -7.60 -9.77
C PHE A 130 4.03 -8.85 -9.85
N LEU A 131 4.59 -9.34 -8.73
CA LEU A 131 5.60 -10.42 -8.71
C LEU A 131 6.76 -10.18 -9.72
N ALA A 132 7.04 -8.93 -10.04
CA ALA A 132 7.96 -8.48 -11.08
C ALA A 132 7.66 -8.99 -12.52
N ILE A 133 6.48 -9.58 -12.76
CA ILE A 133 6.03 -10.11 -14.07
C ILE A 133 4.81 -9.37 -14.62
N GLY A 134 4.65 -8.10 -14.26
CA GLY A 134 3.68 -7.18 -14.82
C GLY A 134 2.22 -7.58 -14.60
N GLN A 135 1.41 -7.53 -15.68
CA GLN A 135 -0.04 -7.74 -15.58
C GLN A 135 -0.41 -9.16 -15.13
N THR A 136 0.33 -10.17 -15.54
CA THR A 136 0.12 -11.56 -15.10
C THR A 136 0.33 -11.68 -13.60
N GLY A 137 1.42 -11.10 -13.08
CA GLY A 137 1.68 -11.07 -11.64
C GLY A 137 0.58 -10.37 -10.85
N ARG A 138 0.01 -9.28 -11.39
CA ARG A 138 -1.14 -8.60 -10.76
C ARG A 138 -2.36 -9.50 -10.63
N GLN A 139 -2.65 -10.35 -11.61
CA GLN A 139 -3.74 -11.31 -11.51
C GLN A 139 -3.46 -12.38 -10.45
N ILE A 140 -2.23 -12.87 -10.38
CA ILE A 140 -1.81 -13.86 -9.38
C ILE A 140 -1.90 -13.28 -7.97
N THR A 141 -1.33 -12.09 -7.73
CA THR A 141 -1.41 -11.44 -6.41
C THR A 141 -2.84 -11.12 -6.01
N GLY A 142 -3.68 -10.68 -6.95
CA GLY A 142 -5.11 -10.48 -6.74
C GLY A 142 -5.84 -11.77 -6.34
N ALA A 143 -5.58 -12.88 -7.04
CA ALA A 143 -6.14 -14.19 -6.68
C ALA A 143 -5.68 -14.65 -5.29
N CYS A 144 -4.38 -14.49 -4.97
CA CYS A 144 -3.85 -14.78 -3.63
C CYS A 144 -4.50 -13.89 -2.55
N THR A 145 -4.81 -12.64 -2.87
CA THR A 145 -5.52 -11.73 -1.96
C THR A 145 -6.96 -12.21 -1.69
N LEU A 146 -7.68 -12.73 -2.70
CA LEU A 146 -8.98 -13.39 -2.48
C LEU A 146 -8.85 -14.64 -1.61
N MET A 147 -7.79 -15.43 -1.83
CA MET A 147 -7.50 -16.59 -0.98
C MET A 147 -7.17 -16.17 0.46
N LEU A 148 -6.54 -15.02 0.69
CA LEU A 148 -6.30 -14.50 2.04
C LEU A 148 -7.62 -14.22 2.77
N ILE A 149 -8.60 -13.62 2.12
CA ILE A 149 -9.95 -13.44 2.69
C ILE A 149 -10.55 -14.82 3.04
N PHE A 150 -10.45 -15.78 2.12
CA PHE A 150 -10.91 -17.14 2.38
C PHE A 150 -10.19 -17.77 3.58
N PHE A 151 -8.87 -17.57 3.76
CA PHE A 151 -8.13 -18.09 4.93
C PHE A 151 -8.59 -17.46 6.23
N CYS A 152 -8.84 -16.17 6.26
CA CYS A 152 -9.38 -15.50 7.44
C CYS A 152 -10.73 -16.09 7.87
N LEU A 153 -11.65 -16.23 6.92
CA LEU A 153 -12.99 -16.76 7.19
C LEU A 153 -12.99 -18.26 7.52
N SER A 154 -12.29 -19.06 6.72
CA SER A 154 -12.19 -20.50 6.94
C SER A 154 -11.39 -20.83 8.20
N GLY A 155 -10.31 -20.11 8.50
CA GLY A 155 -9.51 -20.26 9.70
C GLY A 155 -10.34 -19.98 10.96
N LEU A 156 -11.10 -18.88 10.95
CA LEU A 156 -12.03 -18.52 12.03
C LEU A 156 -13.05 -19.67 12.28
N TYR A 157 -13.68 -20.15 11.22
CA TYR A 157 -14.66 -21.25 11.33
C TYR A 157 -14.04 -22.57 11.81
N LEU A 158 -12.87 -22.94 11.28
CA LEU A 158 -12.20 -24.19 11.63
C LEU A 158 -11.70 -24.21 13.07
N ARG A 159 -11.30 -23.03 13.59
CA ARG A 159 -10.82 -22.86 14.96
C ARG A 159 -11.95 -22.62 15.96
N TRP A 160 -13.19 -22.34 15.53
CA TRP A 160 -14.26 -21.91 16.42
C TRP A 160 -14.32 -22.75 17.70
N PRO A 161 -14.03 -22.17 18.88
CA PRO A 161 -13.93 -22.93 20.12
C PRO A 161 -15.31 -23.22 20.69
N ARG A 162 -15.41 -24.26 21.53
CA ARG A 162 -16.65 -24.58 22.23
C ARG A 162 -17.12 -23.45 23.18
N GLN A 163 -16.18 -22.72 23.75
CA GLN A 163 -16.43 -21.56 24.63
C GLN A 163 -16.06 -20.27 23.87
N ALA A 164 -16.90 -19.88 22.92
CA ALA A 164 -16.63 -18.74 22.04
C ALA A 164 -16.48 -17.40 22.76
N LEU A 165 -17.11 -17.21 23.94
CA LEU A 165 -17.02 -16.00 24.74
C LEU A 165 -15.76 -15.93 25.63
N ASN A 166 -15.01 -17.02 25.74
CA ASN A 166 -13.75 -17.02 26.48
C ASN A 166 -12.62 -16.45 25.60
N TRP A 167 -12.30 -15.16 25.78
CA TRP A 167 -11.26 -14.47 25.01
C TRP A 167 -9.87 -15.12 25.12
N ARG A 168 -9.54 -15.76 26.26
CA ARG A 168 -8.25 -16.47 26.45
C ARG A 168 -8.08 -17.59 25.44
N THR A 169 -9.14 -18.31 25.12
CA THR A 169 -9.12 -19.39 24.11
C THR A 169 -8.74 -18.86 22.71
N TRP A 170 -9.06 -17.61 22.42
CA TRP A 170 -8.75 -16.99 21.14
C TRP A 170 -7.34 -16.41 21.07
N LEU A 171 -6.86 -15.81 22.16
CA LEU A 171 -5.72 -14.90 22.15
C LEU A 171 -4.50 -15.41 22.90
N THR A 172 -4.59 -16.48 23.70
CA THR A 172 -3.45 -16.99 24.45
C THR A 172 -2.79 -18.17 23.76
N LEU A 173 -1.45 -18.08 23.62
CA LEU A 173 -0.61 -19.16 23.13
C LEU A 173 -0.15 -20.01 24.31
N ASP A 174 -0.31 -21.33 24.19
CA ASP A 174 0.14 -22.28 25.20
C ASP A 174 1.59 -22.71 24.91
N TRP A 175 2.53 -22.11 25.63
CA TRP A 175 3.96 -22.36 25.52
C TRP A 175 4.40 -23.74 26.04
N ALA A 176 3.57 -24.41 26.81
CA ALA A 176 3.86 -25.77 27.29
C ALA A 176 3.70 -26.83 26.20
N LYS A 177 2.92 -26.56 25.16
CA LYS A 177 2.76 -27.44 24.00
C LYS A 177 4.06 -27.60 23.23
N LYS A 178 4.24 -28.75 22.57
CA LYS A 178 5.42 -29.06 21.76
C LYS A 178 5.04 -29.66 20.40
N GLY A 179 5.94 -29.55 19.44
CA GLY A 179 5.81 -30.16 18.13
C GLY A 179 4.54 -29.72 17.39
N ARG A 180 3.79 -30.70 16.84
CA ARG A 180 2.60 -30.41 16.05
C ARG A 180 1.52 -29.64 16.81
N SER A 181 1.35 -29.90 18.10
CA SER A 181 0.33 -29.23 18.91
C SER A 181 0.68 -27.75 19.11
N PHE A 182 1.95 -27.44 19.30
CA PHE A 182 2.45 -26.07 19.34
C PHE A 182 2.27 -25.35 18.01
N ASN A 183 2.68 -25.99 16.89
CA ASN A 183 2.55 -25.40 15.56
C ASN A 183 1.08 -25.10 15.21
N TRP A 184 0.15 -25.96 15.61
CA TRP A 184 -1.28 -25.72 15.44
C TRP A 184 -1.75 -24.53 16.27
N ASP A 185 -1.35 -24.48 17.52
CA ASP A 185 -1.72 -23.41 18.44
C ASP A 185 -1.17 -22.07 17.95
N LEU A 186 0.12 -22.04 17.61
CA LEU A 186 0.80 -20.86 17.07
C LEU A 186 0.10 -20.37 15.77
N HIS A 187 -0.14 -21.25 14.81
CA HIS A 187 -0.84 -20.91 13.56
C HIS A 187 -2.21 -20.32 13.83
N SER A 188 -2.97 -20.92 14.72
CA SER A 188 -4.35 -20.52 14.96
C SER A 188 -4.48 -19.28 15.85
N VAL A 189 -3.63 -19.11 16.87
CA VAL A 189 -3.62 -17.92 17.75
C VAL A 189 -3.10 -16.70 17.00
N ALA A 190 -1.94 -16.82 16.34
CA ALA A 190 -1.40 -15.75 15.51
C ALA A 190 -2.37 -15.37 14.38
N GLY A 191 -3.09 -16.36 13.80
CA GLY A 191 -4.14 -16.13 12.82
C GLY A 191 -5.28 -15.26 13.37
N THR A 192 -5.64 -15.44 14.64
CA THR A 192 -6.64 -14.58 15.28
C THR A 192 -6.12 -13.16 15.50
N TRP A 193 -4.86 -12.99 15.94
CA TRP A 193 -4.25 -11.68 16.13
C TRP A 193 -4.14 -10.88 14.82
N CYS A 194 -3.75 -11.55 13.74
CA CYS A 194 -3.53 -10.90 12.45
C CYS A 194 -4.80 -10.74 11.61
N MET A 195 -5.90 -11.43 11.93
CA MET A 195 -7.07 -11.57 11.07
C MET A 195 -7.66 -10.23 10.62
N ILE A 196 -7.83 -9.28 11.56
CA ILE A 196 -8.43 -7.99 11.24
C ILE A 196 -7.54 -7.17 10.31
N PHE A 197 -6.22 -7.22 10.51
CA PHE A 197 -5.25 -6.53 9.65
C PHE A 197 -5.20 -7.17 8.26
N TYR A 198 -5.27 -8.50 8.17
CA TYR A 198 -5.30 -9.22 6.89
C TYR A 198 -6.58 -8.96 6.11
N LEU A 199 -7.74 -8.95 6.77
CA LEU A 199 -9.00 -8.60 6.11
C LEU A 199 -8.96 -7.16 5.61
N LEU A 200 -8.47 -6.22 6.42
CA LEU A 200 -8.34 -4.83 6.03
C LEU A 200 -7.38 -4.68 4.83
N ALA A 201 -6.18 -5.26 4.92
CA ALA A 201 -5.19 -5.21 3.85
C ALA A 201 -5.70 -5.89 2.56
N ALA A 202 -6.41 -7.02 2.66
CA ALA A 202 -6.96 -7.72 1.51
C ALA A 202 -8.09 -6.92 0.85
N LEU A 203 -9.07 -6.43 1.61
CA LEU A 203 -10.19 -5.66 1.09
C LEU A 203 -9.74 -4.35 0.45
N THR A 204 -8.77 -3.66 1.03
CA THR A 204 -8.20 -2.45 0.45
C THR A 204 -7.30 -2.78 -0.76
N GLY A 205 -6.47 -3.83 -0.68
CA GLY A 205 -5.55 -4.26 -1.73
C GLY A 205 -6.23 -4.68 -3.03
N LEU A 206 -7.40 -5.31 -2.96
CA LEU A 206 -8.19 -5.70 -4.12
C LEU A 206 -8.57 -4.52 -5.02
N SER A 207 -8.68 -3.30 -4.46
CA SER A 207 -8.99 -2.10 -5.22
C SER A 207 -7.96 -1.77 -6.31
N TRP A 208 -6.71 -2.19 -6.13
CA TRP A 208 -5.64 -2.03 -7.13
C TRP A 208 -5.47 -3.25 -8.05
N SER A 209 -5.96 -4.40 -7.61
CA SER A 209 -5.85 -5.64 -8.40
C SER A 209 -6.95 -5.76 -9.45
N TYR A 210 -8.20 -5.45 -9.08
CA TYR A 210 -9.36 -5.67 -9.92
C TYR A 210 -10.20 -4.40 -10.15
N GLU A 211 -10.41 -4.08 -11.42
CA GLU A 211 -11.19 -2.90 -11.82
C GLU A 211 -12.67 -3.02 -11.44
N TRP A 212 -13.25 -4.22 -11.55
CA TRP A 212 -14.63 -4.46 -11.16
C TRP A 212 -14.87 -4.19 -9.66
N TYR A 213 -13.90 -4.61 -8.83
CA TYR A 213 -13.96 -4.38 -7.39
C TYR A 213 -13.83 -2.88 -7.04
N ASN A 214 -12.88 -2.19 -7.69
CA ASN A 214 -12.72 -0.75 -7.51
C ASN A 214 -13.97 0.03 -7.95
N LYS A 215 -14.57 -0.32 -9.11
CA LYS A 215 -15.85 0.27 -9.57
C LYS A 215 -16.97 0.01 -8.56
N GLY A 216 -17.04 -1.19 -7.99
CA GLY A 216 -17.98 -1.52 -6.93
C GLY A 216 -17.81 -0.65 -5.70
N LEU A 217 -16.57 -0.48 -5.21
CA LEU A 217 -16.28 0.41 -4.09
C LEU A 217 -16.67 1.86 -4.39
N GLN A 218 -16.33 2.37 -5.57
CA GLN A 218 -16.71 3.72 -5.97
C GLN A 218 -18.22 3.90 -6.01
N LYS A 219 -18.98 2.93 -6.54
CA LYS A 219 -20.45 2.97 -6.56
C LYS A 219 -21.05 2.99 -5.15
N LEU A 220 -20.47 2.26 -4.20
CA LEU A 220 -20.99 2.15 -2.83
C LEU A 220 -20.59 3.32 -1.93
N PHE A 221 -19.38 3.87 -2.13
CA PHE A 221 -18.76 4.80 -1.21
C PHE A 221 -18.55 6.22 -1.75
N SER A 222 -18.80 6.49 -3.04
CA SER A 222 -18.68 7.82 -3.62
C SER A 222 -19.95 8.66 -3.41
N ASP A 223 -19.76 9.94 -3.14
CA ASP A 223 -20.86 10.92 -3.00
C ASP A 223 -21.48 11.34 -4.34
N SER A 224 -20.81 11.04 -5.45
CA SER A 224 -21.27 11.42 -6.79
C SER A 224 -21.30 10.23 -7.74
N PRO A 225 -22.44 9.96 -8.41
CA PRO A 225 -22.56 8.90 -9.41
C PRO A 225 -21.57 9.06 -10.59
N ASN A 226 -21.15 10.29 -10.88
CA ASN A 226 -20.26 10.64 -11.99
C ASN A 226 -18.77 10.68 -11.64
N SER A 227 -18.37 10.23 -10.45
CA SER A 227 -16.96 10.16 -10.05
C SER A 227 -16.15 9.10 -10.85
N GLN A 228 -16.80 8.36 -11.74
CA GLN A 228 -16.18 7.38 -12.63
C GLN A 228 -15.15 7.98 -13.61
N GLN A 229 -15.18 9.30 -13.85
CA GLN A 229 -14.19 9.98 -14.69
C GLN A 229 -12.84 10.27 -13.98
N ARG A 230 -12.73 9.94 -12.71
CA ARG A 230 -11.46 10.00 -11.97
C ARG A 230 -10.63 8.73 -12.17
N LYS A 231 -10.28 8.41 -13.38
CA LYS A 231 -9.00 7.76 -13.63
C LYS A 231 -7.96 8.79 -13.16
N GLY A 232 -7.53 8.67 -11.91
CA GLY A 232 -6.30 9.32 -11.47
C GLY A 232 -5.30 9.02 -12.56
N GLY A 233 -4.94 10.05 -13.31
CA GLY A 233 -4.27 9.90 -14.58
C GLY A 233 -3.00 9.05 -14.47
N ARG A 234 -3.15 7.74 -14.71
CA ARG A 234 -2.13 7.04 -15.45
C ARG A 234 -2.30 7.56 -16.87
N GLY A 235 -1.76 8.78 -17.12
CA GLY A 235 -1.71 9.32 -18.45
C GLY A 235 -1.14 8.25 -19.36
N GLN A 236 -1.94 7.84 -20.33
CA GLN A 236 -1.32 7.36 -21.56
C GLN A 236 -0.39 8.48 -21.99
N PRO A 237 0.82 8.20 -22.48
CA PRO A 237 1.64 9.19 -23.13
C PRO A 237 0.78 9.81 -24.24
N GLY A 238 0.24 11.00 -23.98
CA GLY A 238 -0.40 11.77 -25.03
C GLY A 238 0.67 12.20 -26.03
N PRO A 239 0.30 12.52 -27.26
CA PRO A 239 1.22 13.14 -28.20
C PRO A 239 1.86 14.35 -27.52
N ALA A 240 3.17 14.52 -27.69
CA ALA A 240 3.93 15.66 -27.17
C ALA A 240 3.31 16.93 -27.79
N GLY A 241 2.45 17.59 -27.02
CA GLY A 241 1.94 18.93 -27.32
C GLY A 241 2.90 20.02 -26.79
N PRO A 242 2.66 21.27 -27.15
CA PRO A 242 3.44 22.37 -26.58
C PRO A 242 3.36 22.31 -25.04
N ALA A 243 4.47 22.63 -24.41
CA ALA A 243 4.58 22.66 -22.96
C ALA A 243 3.50 23.56 -22.35
N PRO A 244 2.82 23.14 -21.27
CA PRO A 244 1.84 24.00 -20.61
C PRO A 244 2.55 25.22 -20.03
N VAL A 245 2.07 26.41 -20.38
CA VAL A 245 2.49 27.65 -19.71
C VAL A 245 1.78 27.68 -18.37
N ALA A 246 2.50 27.95 -17.29
CA ALA A 246 1.98 28.05 -15.93
C ALA A 246 2.41 29.35 -15.28
N ASP A 247 1.48 29.99 -14.60
CA ASP A 247 1.73 31.04 -13.64
C ASP A 247 1.74 30.44 -12.22
N TYR A 248 2.94 30.13 -11.73
CA TYR A 248 3.10 29.55 -10.40
C TYR A 248 2.78 30.53 -9.28
N ASP A 249 2.82 31.85 -9.53
CA ASP A 249 2.41 32.87 -8.55
C ASP A 249 0.88 32.89 -8.40
N ALA A 250 0.13 32.80 -9.51
CA ALA A 250 -1.32 32.65 -9.50
C ALA A 250 -1.77 31.32 -8.83
N ILE A 251 -1.08 30.22 -9.14
CA ILE A 251 -1.32 28.92 -8.49
C ILE A 251 -1.06 29.02 -6.99
N TRP A 252 0.04 29.68 -6.58
CA TRP A 252 0.42 29.82 -5.17
C TRP A 252 -0.59 30.66 -4.38
N ALA A 253 -1.00 31.81 -4.93
CA ALA A 253 -2.04 32.63 -4.31
C ALA A 253 -3.33 31.82 -4.06
N THR A 254 -3.73 31.00 -5.03
CA THR A 254 -4.88 30.13 -4.91
C THR A 254 -4.70 29.08 -3.80
N ILE A 255 -3.53 28.46 -3.68
CA ILE A 255 -3.22 27.49 -2.63
C ILE A 255 -3.27 28.16 -1.25
N GLN A 256 -2.64 29.33 -1.10
CA GLN A 256 -2.62 30.08 0.15
C GLN A 256 -4.04 30.49 0.59
N GLN A 257 -4.85 30.97 -0.34
CA GLN A 257 -6.25 31.31 -0.05
C GLN A 257 -7.08 30.10 0.38
N ALA A 258 -6.87 28.94 -0.26
CA ALA A 258 -7.65 27.74 0.01
C ALA A 258 -7.25 27.03 1.31
N ALA A 259 -5.95 26.96 1.60
CA ALA A 259 -5.39 26.23 2.76
C ALA A 259 -5.24 27.11 4.00
N GLY A 260 -5.02 28.40 3.81
CA GLY A 260 -4.72 29.35 4.89
C GLY A 260 -3.39 29.06 5.59
N PRO A 261 -3.19 29.58 6.82
CA PRO A 261 -1.93 29.46 7.57
C PRO A 261 -1.61 28.02 8.02
N GLN A 262 -2.56 27.11 7.89
CA GLN A 262 -2.39 25.71 8.27
C GLN A 262 -1.88 24.83 7.14
N LEU A 263 -1.44 25.40 6.02
CA LEU A 263 -0.83 24.62 4.93
C LEU A 263 0.42 23.91 5.45
N SER A 264 0.39 22.57 5.43
CA SER A 264 1.52 21.72 5.85
C SER A 264 2.26 21.07 4.68
N MET A 265 1.57 20.86 3.57
CA MET A 265 2.17 20.28 2.35
C MET A 265 1.34 20.62 1.13
N TYR A 266 2.00 20.79 0.00
CA TYR A 266 1.32 20.89 -1.30
C TYR A 266 2.03 20.06 -2.38
N ASN A 267 1.23 19.61 -3.35
CA ASN A 267 1.68 18.92 -4.55
C ASN A 267 0.98 19.52 -5.77
N VAL A 268 1.71 20.23 -6.58
CA VAL A 268 1.23 20.80 -7.86
C VAL A 268 1.57 19.83 -8.98
N ARG A 269 0.58 19.44 -9.74
CA ARG A 269 0.72 18.58 -10.92
C ARG A 269 0.28 19.35 -12.16
N MET A 270 1.23 19.59 -13.03
CA MET A 270 0.95 20.20 -14.32
C MET A 270 0.30 19.20 -15.26
N PRO A 271 -0.60 19.64 -16.14
CA PRO A 271 -1.18 18.78 -17.14
C PRO A 271 -0.12 18.37 -18.19
N PRO A 272 -0.28 17.18 -18.82
CA PRO A 272 0.65 16.73 -19.86
C PRO A 272 0.50 17.52 -21.18
N VAL A 273 -0.60 18.25 -21.35
CA VAL A 273 -0.93 19.00 -22.58
C VAL A 273 -1.38 20.40 -22.20
N ALA A 274 -0.93 21.41 -22.96
CA ALA A 274 -1.34 22.81 -22.79
C ALA A 274 -2.88 22.96 -22.88
N GLY A 275 -3.43 23.91 -22.13
CA GLY A 275 -4.87 24.19 -22.09
C GLY A 275 -5.70 23.25 -21.19
N GLN A 276 -5.10 22.21 -20.65
CA GLN A 276 -5.75 21.36 -19.62
C GLN A 276 -5.52 21.95 -18.22
N PRO A 277 -6.43 21.68 -17.27
CA PRO A 277 -6.29 22.19 -15.92
C PRO A 277 -5.18 21.48 -15.13
N ALA A 278 -4.49 22.25 -14.29
CA ALA A 278 -3.58 21.71 -13.30
C ALA A 278 -4.35 21.15 -12.10
N THR A 279 -3.72 20.21 -11.38
CA THR A 279 -4.27 19.64 -10.17
C THR A 279 -3.34 19.88 -9.00
N VAL A 280 -3.87 20.46 -7.95
CA VAL A 280 -3.16 20.67 -6.68
C VAL A 280 -3.76 19.77 -5.62
N PHE A 281 -2.91 19.02 -4.94
CA PHE A 281 -3.25 18.34 -3.69
C PHE A 281 -2.56 19.06 -2.55
N TYR A 282 -3.26 19.30 -1.46
CA TYR A 282 -2.66 19.90 -0.28
C TYR A 282 -3.16 19.26 1.01
N LEU A 283 -2.32 19.32 2.03
CA LEU A 283 -2.66 18.96 3.39
C LEU A 283 -2.56 20.20 4.29
N ARG A 284 -3.35 20.19 5.33
CA ARG A 284 -3.28 21.13 6.43
C ARG A 284 -2.69 20.44 7.65
N SER A 285 -2.17 21.20 8.59
CA SER A 285 -1.62 20.67 9.84
C SER A 285 -2.66 19.94 10.71
N ASP A 286 -3.96 20.28 10.53
CA ASP A 286 -5.10 19.65 11.18
C ASP A 286 -5.71 18.47 10.40
N SER A 287 -5.08 18.03 9.29
CA SER A 287 -5.54 16.89 8.52
C SER A 287 -5.45 15.59 9.35
N PRO A 288 -6.50 14.73 9.33
CA PRO A 288 -6.56 13.57 10.22
C PRO A 288 -5.52 12.48 9.93
N HIS A 289 -4.98 12.43 8.73
CA HIS A 289 -3.89 11.53 8.32
C HIS A 289 -3.21 12.02 7.04
N GLU A 290 -2.04 11.48 6.73
CA GLU A 290 -1.16 11.87 5.62
C GLU A 290 -1.76 11.75 4.20
N ARG A 291 -2.90 11.13 4.05
CA ARG A 291 -3.61 10.95 2.77
C ARG A 291 -4.97 11.66 2.74
N ALA A 292 -5.29 12.45 3.76
CA ALA A 292 -6.50 13.26 3.82
C ALA A 292 -6.41 14.51 2.92
N PHE A 293 -6.04 14.29 1.66
CA PHE A 293 -5.81 15.37 0.71
C PHE A 293 -7.08 16.15 0.38
N ASN A 294 -6.93 17.46 0.44
CA ASN A 294 -7.79 18.40 -0.26
C ASN A 294 -7.28 18.49 -1.71
N GLN A 295 -8.17 18.72 -2.67
CA GLN A 295 -7.84 18.78 -4.07
C GLN A 295 -8.43 20.03 -4.72
N ILE A 296 -7.60 20.77 -5.43
CA ILE A 296 -8.00 21.87 -6.28
C ILE A 296 -7.69 21.48 -7.73
N VAL A 297 -8.65 21.70 -8.63
CA VAL A 297 -8.45 21.69 -10.08
C VAL A 297 -8.58 23.12 -10.54
N LEU A 298 -7.54 23.67 -11.16
CA LEU A 298 -7.47 25.09 -11.53
C LEU A 298 -6.89 25.28 -12.92
N ASP A 299 -7.12 26.44 -13.48
CA ASP A 299 -6.45 26.89 -14.69
C ASP A 299 -5.00 27.28 -14.36
N PRO A 300 -3.97 26.67 -15.02
CA PRO A 300 -2.58 26.87 -14.65
C PRO A 300 -2.04 28.29 -14.96
N VAL A 301 -2.72 29.06 -15.81
CA VAL A 301 -2.29 30.40 -16.20
C VAL A 301 -2.93 31.47 -15.31
N SER A 302 -4.25 31.35 -15.09
CA SER A 302 -5.01 32.36 -14.34
C SER A 302 -5.15 32.05 -12.85
N GLY A 303 -4.85 30.81 -12.42
CA GLY A 303 -5.08 30.35 -11.05
C GLY A 303 -6.58 30.14 -10.73
N VAL A 304 -7.50 30.36 -11.67
CA VAL A 304 -8.96 30.26 -11.44
C VAL A 304 -9.36 28.85 -11.10
N ILE A 305 -10.02 28.68 -9.96
CA ILE A 305 -10.49 27.38 -9.46
C ILE A 305 -11.65 26.89 -10.33
N LYS A 306 -11.47 25.74 -10.98
CA LYS A 306 -12.51 24.99 -11.69
C LYS A 306 -13.25 24.03 -10.75
N LYS A 307 -12.54 23.48 -9.75
CA LYS A 307 -13.12 22.58 -8.76
C LYS A 307 -12.28 22.60 -7.49
N HIS A 308 -12.91 22.64 -6.33
CA HIS A 308 -12.29 22.47 -5.03
C HIS A 308 -12.99 21.40 -4.22
N GLU A 309 -12.28 20.38 -3.78
CA GLU A 309 -12.79 19.31 -2.94
C GLU A 309 -11.99 19.23 -1.67
N ARG A 310 -12.64 19.55 -0.56
CA ARG A 310 -12.03 19.40 0.77
C ARG A 310 -12.29 17.99 1.30
N TYR A 311 -11.32 17.41 1.98
CA TYR A 311 -11.48 16.11 2.62
C TYR A 311 -12.60 16.14 3.67
N ALA A 312 -12.67 17.21 4.46
CA ALA A 312 -13.67 17.38 5.52
C ALA A 312 -15.11 17.48 5.02
N ASP A 313 -15.31 18.00 3.79
CA ASP A 313 -16.64 18.17 3.20
C ASP A 313 -17.21 16.87 2.59
N LYS A 314 -16.40 15.83 2.51
CA LYS A 314 -16.83 14.52 2.00
C LYS A 314 -17.63 13.78 3.05
N SER A 315 -18.64 13.01 2.62
CA SER A 315 -19.30 12.05 3.51
C SER A 315 -18.29 11.06 4.10
N TYR A 316 -18.61 10.48 5.24
CA TYR A 316 -17.75 9.46 5.88
C TYR A 316 -17.38 8.32 4.92
N LYS A 317 -18.32 7.87 4.07
CA LYS A 317 -18.09 6.86 3.04
C LYS A 317 -17.02 7.31 2.04
N ALA A 318 -17.14 8.52 1.51
CA ALA A 318 -16.18 9.06 0.55
C ALA A 318 -14.81 9.35 1.19
N GLN A 319 -14.77 9.70 2.47
CA GLN A 319 -13.52 9.80 3.23
C GLN A 319 -12.82 8.44 3.32
N LEU A 320 -13.54 7.36 3.65
CA LEU A 320 -12.98 5.99 3.67
C LEU A 320 -12.43 5.58 2.29
N LEU A 321 -13.18 5.86 1.22
CA LEU A 321 -12.73 5.59 -0.15
C LEU A 321 -11.44 6.35 -0.50
N THR A 322 -11.35 7.61 -0.11
CA THR A 322 -10.15 8.44 -0.31
C THR A 322 -8.97 7.91 0.51
N SER A 323 -9.24 7.29 1.66
CA SER A 323 -8.26 6.82 2.64
C SER A 323 -7.83 5.35 2.42
N ILE A 324 -8.24 4.69 1.32
CA ILE A 324 -7.94 3.27 1.07
C ILE A 324 -6.44 2.95 1.23
N TYR A 325 -5.56 3.84 0.75
CA TYR A 325 -4.11 3.64 0.91
C TYR A 325 -3.71 3.74 2.39
N ALA A 326 -4.16 4.76 3.12
CA ALA A 326 -3.84 4.93 4.53
C ALA A 326 -4.35 3.76 5.38
N LEU A 327 -5.54 3.22 5.05
CA LEU A 327 -6.09 2.02 5.67
C LEU A 327 -5.24 0.78 5.36
N HIS A 328 -4.79 0.64 4.11
CA HIS A 328 -3.99 -0.51 3.66
C HIS A 328 -2.65 -0.61 4.40
N VAL A 329 -1.95 0.52 4.53
CA VAL A 329 -0.63 0.57 5.21
C VAL A 329 -0.75 0.80 6.72
N GLY A 330 -1.95 1.09 7.23
CA GLY A 330 -2.22 1.36 8.65
C GLY A 330 -1.98 2.81 9.07
N SER A 331 -1.50 3.69 8.18
CA SER A 331 -1.21 5.10 8.51
C SER A 331 -2.47 5.94 8.81
N TYR A 332 -3.65 5.41 8.55
CA TYR A 332 -4.92 6.00 9.00
C TYR A 332 -4.98 6.21 10.53
N TRP A 333 -4.32 5.34 11.28
CA TRP A 333 -4.15 5.45 12.74
C TRP A 333 -2.75 5.92 13.13
N GLY A 334 -2.07 6.63 12.25
CA GLY A 334 -0.71 7.13 12.46
C GLY A 334 0.35 6.02 12.55
N ILE A 335 1.44 6.31 13.25
CA ILE A 335 2.58 5.39 13.43
C ILE A 335 2.17 4.08 14.13
N PRO A 336 1.36 4.08 15.22
CA PRO A 336 0.94 2.82 15.85
C PRO A 336 0.21 1.87 14.91
N GLY A 337 -0.71 2.39 14.08
CA GLY A 337 -1.42 1.59 13.09
C GLY A 337 -0.48 1.00 12.03
N ARG A 338 0.47 1.79 11.53
CA ARG A 338 1.51 1.32 10.58
C ARG A 338 2.35 0.19 11.18
N ILE A 339 2.79 0.34 12.43
CA ILE A 339 3.57 -0.69 13.13
C ILE A 339 2.76 -1.99 13.23
N LEU A 340 1.50 -1.93 13.65
CA LEU A 340 0.65 -3.11 13.78
C LEU A 340 0.42 -3.83 12.45
N VAL A 341 0.11 -3.09 11.38
CA VAL A 341 -0.04 -3.66 10.04
C VAL A 341 1.27 -4.26 9.54
N THR A 342 2.40 -3.61 9.80
CA THR A 342 3.74 -4.11 9.42
C THR A 342 4.08 -5.40 10.16
N ILE A 343 3.84 -5.49 11.48
CA ILE A 343 4.03 -6.71 12.27
C ILE A 343 3.14 -7.83 11.73
N ALA A 344 1.86 -7.56 11.48
CA ALA A 344 0.97 -8.54 10.88
C ALA A 344 1.49 -9.02 9.51
N SER A 345 1.98 -8.11 8.66
CA SER A 345 2.56 -8.45 7.36
C SER A 345 3.79 -9.34 7.48
N LEU A 346 4.67 -9.08 8.46
CA LEU A 346 5.84 -9.92 8.76
C LEU A 346 5.46 -11.30 9.34
N CYS A 347 4.25 -11.45 9.87
CA CYS A 347 3.74 -12.76 10.29
C CYS A 347 3.28 -13.66 9.13
N MET A 348 3.16 -13.17 7.89
CA MET A 348 2.77 -14.01 6.74
C MET A 348 3.67 -15.23 6.51
N PRO A 349 5.01 -15.13 6.53
CA PRO A 349 5.90 -16.30 6.44
C PRO A 349 5.65 -17.35 7.52
N LEU A 350 5.29 -16.93 8.74
CA LEU A 350 4.97 -17.84 9.83
C LEU A 350 3.78 -18.76 9.47
N PHE A 351 2.73 -18.22 8.82
CA PHE A 351 1.59 -19.04 8.40
C PHE A 351 1.95 -20.02 7.30
N PHE A 352 2.80 -19.61 6.36
CA PHE A 352 3.32 -20.52 5.34
C PHE A 352 4.12 -21.67 5.97
N ILE A 353 5.07 -21.34 6.85
CA ILE A 353 5.95 -22.32 7.51
C ILE A 353 5.13 -23.29 8.38
N THR A 354 4.28 -22.76 9.28
CA THR A 354 3.47 -23.59 10.17
C THR A 354 2.46 -24.44 9.41
N GLY A 355 1.86 -23.89 8.35
CA GLY A 355 0.98 -24.61 7.45
C GLY A 355 1.67 -25.81 6.78
N TRP A 356 2.90 -25.61 6.26
CA TRP A 356 3.72 -26.68 5.68
C TRP A 356 4.10 -27.74 6.72
N LEU A 357 4.54 -27.35 7.91
CA LEU A 357 4.89 -28.27 8.98
C LEU A 357 3.69 -29.15 9.36
N LEU A 358 2.53 -28.54 9.54
CA LEU A 358 1.28 -29.25 9.85
C LEU A 358 0.86 -30.22 8.73
N TYR A 359 1.08 -29.86 7.47
CA TYR A 359 0.83 -30.72 6.32
C TYR A 359 1.78 -31.93 6.28
N LEU A 360 3.10 -31.69 6.46
CA LEU A 360 4.11 -32.73 6.44
C LEU A 360 3.89 -33.75 7.58
N ASP A 361 3.56 -33.29 8.78
CA ASP A 361 3.23 -34.15 9.92
C ASP A 361 2.00 -35.03 9.65
N ARG A 362 0.98 -34.44 9.01
CA ARG A 362 -0.21 -35.20 8.61
C ARG A 362 0.13 -36.27 7.57
N ARG A 363 0.99 -35.95 6.59
CA ARG A 363 1.44 -36.88 5.55
C ARG A 363 2.24 -38.02 6.15
N ARG A 364 3.16 -37.74 7.09
CA ARG A 364 3.94 -38.75 7.84
C ARG A 364 3.05 -39.70 8.59
N LYS A 365 2.10 -39.20 9.39
CA LYS A 365 1.13 -40.03 10.13
C LYS A 365 0.30 -40.93 9.21
N LYS A 366 -0.19 -40.43 8.10
CA LYS A 366 -0.95 -41.24 7.13
C LYS A 366 -0.08 -42.35 6.54
N ARG A 367 1.21 -42.10 6.24
CA ARG A 367 2.14 -43.14 5.75
C ARG A 367 2.35 -44.21 6.80
N GLN A 368 2.61 -43.85 8.05
CA GLN A 368 2.81 -44.79 9.16
C GLN A 368 1.58 -45.69 9.38
N ILE A 369 0.37 -45.13 9.39
CA ILE A 369 -0.87 -45.91 9.51
C ILE A 369 -1.04 -46.88 8.34
N LYS A 370 -0.72 -46.44 7.09
CA LYS A 370 -0.79 -47.31 5.92
C LYS A 370 0.20 -48.47 6.01
N GLN A 371 1.44 -48.22 6.42
CA GLN A 371 2.47 -49.23 6.61
C GLN A 371 2.10 -50.25 7.72
N ALA A 372 1.61 -49.77 8.87
CA ALA A 372 1.14 -50.62 9.95
C ALA A 372 -0.02 -51.54 9.50
N ARG A 373 -0.98 -51.02 8.74
CA ARG A 373 -2.09 -51.82 8.19
C ARG A 373 -1.61 -52.90 7.20
N GLN A 374 -0.62 -52.57 6.36
CA GLN A 374 -0.04 -53.51 5.41
C GLN A 374 0.76 -54.63 6.15
N GLY A 375 1.55 -54.27 7.19
CA GLY A 375 2.30 -55.20 8.00
C GLY A 375 1.37 -56.19 8.75
N ILE A 376 0.24 -55.71 9.28
CA ILE A 376 -0.78 -56.56 9.91
C ILE A 376 -1.41 -57.50 8.88
N ALA A 377 -1.74 -57.02 7.68
CA ALA A 377 -2.34 -57.85 6.63
C ALA A 377 -1.40 -59.02 6.19
N VAL A 378 -0.08 -58.74 6.05
CA VAL A 378 0.91 -59.77 5.72
C VAL A 378 1.06 -60.78 6.84
N SER A 379 1.03 -60.37 8.10
CA SER A 379 1.10 -61.27 9.26
C SER A 379 -0.08 -62.22 9.33
N TYR A 380 -1.31 -61.77 8.98
CA TYR A 380 -2.50 -62.64 8.95
C TYR A 380 -2.49 -63.66 7.79
N THR A 381 -1.83 -63.34 6.67
CA THR A 381 -1.71 -64.30 5.55
C THR A 381 -0.70 -65.40 5.84
N HIS A 382 0.36 -65.12 6.61
CA HIS A 382 1.32 -66.14 7.04
C HIS A 382 0.84 -67.07 8.17
N LEU A 383 -0.19 -66.68 8.92
CA LEU A 383 -0.80 -67.52 9.96
C LEU A 383 -1.87 -68.46 9.44
N ARG A 384 -2.26 -68.35 8.16
CA ARG A 384 -3.27 -69.21 7.50
C ARG A 384 -2.68 -70.17 6.45
N ALA A 385 -1.37 -70.09 6.19
CA ALA A 385 -0.61 -71.04 5.37
C ALA A 385 0.11 -72.07 6.28
#